data_264e81d40bbe1ca64737c8031d4c217a
#
_entry.id   264e81d40bbe1ca64737c8031d4c217a
#
_cell.length_a   1.000
_cell.length_b   1.000
_cell.length_c   1.000
_cell.angle_alpha   90.00
_cell.angle_beta   90.00
_cell.angle_gamma   90.00
#
_symmetry.space_group_name_H-M   'P 1'
#
loop_
_entity.id
_entity.type
_entity.pdbx_description
1 polymer ?
#
loop_
_entity_poly.entity_id
_entity_poly.type
_entity_poly.pdbx_seq_one_letter_code
_entity_poly.pdbx_strand_id
1 'polypeptide(L)'
;MFIAILGRQPEISIAELEAVYGSQNVQKISNQAATVTCDNLSIDNLGGTIKCGQVITKIKSQKSDRNTLLQASKIIVEKYTKKLSNSQKKITLGISFYGNKTDPRNVQKIGIILKNNLKKSGVSLRLIPNKTAALSTATSHNNKLGRSEAKIEIIIAKNVYGDLIIAESRGAQNINSYTQRDRGRPKRDAFVGMLPPKL
;
A
#
# COMPACT_ATOMS: atom_id res chain seq x y z
N MET A 1 1.01 14.07 -5.45
CA MET A 1 1.97 12.98 -5.66
C MET A 1 1.44 11.72 -4.99
N PHE A 2 1.50 10.61 -5.70
CA PHE A 2 1.05 9.29 -5.27
C PHE A 2 2.19 8.29 -5.27
N ILE A 3 1.99 7.18 -4.58
CA ILE A 3 2.80 5.97 -4.69
C ILE A 3 1.99 4.88 -5.37
N ALA A 4 2.61 4.19 -6.31
CA ALA A 4 2.09 2.99 -6.96
C ALA A 4 2.92 1.79 -6.52
N ILE A 5 2.27 0.75 -5.99
CA ILE A 5 2.92 -0.52 -5.67
C ILE A 5 2.80 -1.42 -6.88
N LEU A 6 3.95 -1.80 -7.40
CA LEU A 6 4.09 -2.53 -8.65
C LEU A 6 3.71 -4.01 -8.48
N GLY A 7 3.15 -4.58 -9.52
CA GLY A 7 2.80 -5.99 -9.56
C GLY A 7 4.01 -6.91 -9.77
N ARG A 8 3.72 -8.15 -10.19
CA ARG A 8 4.72 -9.20 -10.34
C ARG A 8 5.80 -8.88 -11.40
N GLN A 9 5.44 -8.10 -12.40
CA GLN A 9 6.34 -7.62 -13.46
C GLN A 9 6.47 -6.10 -13.36
N PRO A 10 7.46 -5.59 -12.61
CA PRO A 10 7.58 -4.17 -12.33
C PRO A 10 7.74 -3.31 -13.59
N GLU A 11 8.45 -3.80 -14.60
CA GLU A 11 8.72 -3.04 -15.83
C GLU A 11 7.44 -2.80 -16.64
N ILE A 12 6.56 -3.81 -16.71
CA ILE A 12 5.25 -3.65 -17.35
C ILE A 12 4.38 -2.66 -16.57
N SER A 13 4.43 -2.73 -15.24
CA SER A 13 3.70 -1.79 -14.39
C SER A 13 4.20 -0.35 -14.57
N ILE A 14 5.51 -0.15 -14.74
CA ILE A 14 6.10 1.17 -15.03
C ILE A 14 5.66 1.66 -16.40
N ALA A 15 5.77 0.82 -17.43
CA ALA A 15 5.35 1.19 -18.80
C ALA A 15 3.86 1.59 -18.86
N GLU A 16 2.99 0.88 -18.12
CA GLU A 16 1.58 1.25 -17.97
C GLU A 16 1.42 2.63 -17.31
N LEU A 17 2.12 2.87 -16.20
CA LEU A 17 2.07 4.15 -15.50
C LEU A 17 2.55 5.29 -16.39
N GLU A 18 3.64 5.10 -17.13
CA GLU A 18 4.18 6.08 -18.08
C GLU A 18 3.22 6.37 -19.23
N ALA A 19 2.56 5.34 -19.75
CA ALA A 19 1.57 5.49 -20.81
C ALA A 19 0.34 6.28 -20.37
N VAL A 20 -0.10 6.11 -19.10
CA VAL A 20 -1.30 6.75 -18.56
C VAL A 20 -1.02 8.15 -18.02
N TYR A 21 0.11 8.35 -17.35
CA TYR A 21 0.41 9.60 -16.62
C TYR A 21 1.54 10.43 -17.24
N GLY A 22 2.23 9.92 -18.25
CA GLY A 22 3.42 10.52 -18.89
C GLY A 22 4.72 10.11 -18.18
N SER A 23 5.76 9.81 -18.96
CA SER A 23 7.05 9.34 -18.42
C SER A 23 7.71 10.32 -17.46
N GLN A 24 7.57 11.64 -17.72
CA GLN A 24 8.10 12.70 -16.87
C GLN A 24 7.46 12.75 -15.47
N ASN A 25 6.29 12.15 -15.29
CA ASN A 25 5.55 12.14 -14.04
C ASN A 25 5.75 10.85 -13.22
N VAL A 26 6.43 9.84 -13.79
CA VAL A 26 6.63 8.55 -13.16
C VAL A 26 8.10 8.38 -12.77
N GLN A 27 8.35 8.03 -11.53
CA GLN A 27 9.69 7.75 -11.02
C GLN A 27 9.71 6.40 -10.31
N LYS A 28 10.38 5.42 -10.89
CA LYS A 28 10.67 4.14 -10.23
C LYS A 28 11.57 4.40 -9.01
N ILE A 29 11.14 4.00 -7.82
CA ILE A 29 11.89 4.19 -6.56
C ILE A 29 12.50 2.89 -6.05
N SER A 30 11.94 1.75 -6.44
CA SER A 30 12.45 0.41 -6.15
C SER A 30 11.80 -0.60 -7.13
N ASN A 31 12.18 -1.88 -7.01
CA ASN A 31 11.50 -2.95 -7.78
C ASN A 31 10.05 -3.23 -7.33
N GLN A 32 9.60 -2.60 -6.26
CA GLN A 32 8.26 -2.81 -5.72
C GLN A 32 7.38 -1.56 -5.78
N ALA A 33 7.96 -0.39 -6.06
CA ALA A 33 7.22 0.86 -5.99
C ALA A 33 7.74 1.93 -6.95
N ALA A 34 6.81 2.78 -7.39
CA ALA A 34 7.08 4.01 -8.12
C ALA A 34 6.31 5.17 -7.49
N THR A 35 6.81 6.40 -7.67
CA THR A 35 6.03 7.62 -7.40
C THR A 35 5.46 8.16 -8.70
N VAL A 36 4.24 8.72 -8.61
CA VAL A 36 3.53 9.33 -9.74
C VAL A 36 3.07 10.73 -9.33
N THR A 37 3.43 11.72 -10.13
CA THR A 37 3.00 13.11 -9.95
C THR A 37 1.76 13.35 -10.80
N CYS A 38 0.59 13.36 -10.19
CA CYS A 38 -0.68 13.60 -10.86
C CYS A 38 -1.71 14.13 -9.84
N ASP A 39 -2.84 14.63 -10.33
CA ASP A 39 -3.94 15.13 -9.48
C ASP A 39 -4.70 13.98 -8.84
N ASN A 40 -4.91 12.89 -9.59
CA ASN A 40 -5.60 11.69 -9.11
C ASN A 40 -5.00 10.43 -9.73
N LEU A 41 -4.81 9.40 -8.90
CA LEU A 41 -4.39 8.07 -9.33
C LEU A 41 -5.46 7.07 -8.94
N SER A 42 -6.14 6.51 -9.95
CA SER A 42 -7.18 5.48 -9.76
C SER A 42 -6.60 4.10 -10.00
N ILE A 43 -6.67 3.25 -8.96
CA ILE A 43 -6.22 1.85 -9.04
C ILE A 43 -7.11 1.02 -9.97
N ASP A 44 -8.36 1.43 -10.17
CA ASP A 44 -9.33 0.66 -10.94
C ASP A 44 -9.03 0.70 -12.45
N ASN A 45 -8.20 1.67 -12.90
CA ASN A 45 -7.78 1.84 -14.29
C ASN A 45 -6.42 1.20 -14.60
N LEU A 46 -5.79 0.54 -13.62
CA LEU A 46 -4.44 0.00 -13.74
C LEU A 46 -4.42 -1.52 -13.58
N GLY A 47 -3.79 -2.21 -14.53
CA GLY A 47 -3.60 -3.66 -14.52
C GLY A 47 -2.34 -4.10 -13.78
N GLY A 48 -1.24 -3.40 -13.98
CA GLY A 48 0.08 -3.70 -13.41
C GLY A 48 0.28 -3.23 -11.97
N THR A 49 -0.44 -2.20 -11.53
CA THR A 49 -0.32 -1.65 -10.18
C THR A 49 -1.27 -2.38 -9.22
N ILE A 50 -0.77 -2.90 -8.10
CA ILE A 50 -1.56 -3.70 -7.15
C ILE A 50 -2.18 -2.90 -6.02
N LYS A 51 -1.56 -1.77 -5.65
CA LYS A 51 -2.08 -0.79 -4.67
C LYS A 51 -1.61 0.60 -5.05
N CYS A 52 -2.36 1.60 -4.65
CA CYS A 52 -1.92 2.98 -4.74
C CYS A 52 -2.21 3.74 -3.44
N GLY A 53 -1.49 4.83 -3.22
CA GLY A 53 -1.69 5.66 -2.04
C GLY A 53 -1.21 7.10 -2.26
N GLN A 54 -1.82 8.02 -1.55
CA GLN A 54 -1.38 9.41 -1.53
C GLN A 54 -0.19 9.57 -0.60
N VAL A 55 0.89 10.13 -1.09
CA VAL A 55 2.11 10.37 -0.29
C VAL A 55 1.83 11.41 0.79
N ILE A 56 2.19 11.07 2.02
CA ILE A 56 2.02 11.90 3.20
C ILE A 56 3.31 12.61 3.55
N THR A 57 4.43 11.87 3.52
CA THR A 57 5.76 12.39 3.86
C THR A 57 6.86 11.48 3.33
N LYS A 58 8.05 12.05 3.21
CA LYS A 58 9.30 11.33 2.91
C LYS A 58 10.24 11.48 4.10
N ILE A 59 10.93 10.42 4.46
CA ILE A 59 11.89 10.38 5.56
C ILE A 59 13.24 9.99 4.99
N LYS A 60 14.22 10.82 5.22
CA LYS A 60 15.60 10.54 4.83
C LYS A 60 16.18 9.36 5.61
N SER A 61 16.95 8.56 4.93
CA SER A 61 17.69 7.44 5.52
C SER A 61 18.55 7.92 6.70
N GLN A 62 18.51 7.17 7.78
CA GLN A 62 19.34 7.38 8.98
C GLN A 62 20.53 6.42 8.96
N LYS A 63 21.39 6.50 10.00
CA LYS A 63 22.55 5.63 10.20
C LYS A 63 22.25 4.13 10.08
N SER A 64 21.00 3.72 10.30
CA SER A 64 20.54 2.34 10.12
C SER A 64 19.08 2.27 9.71
N ASP A 65 18.69 1.19 9.03
CA ASP A 65 17.31 0.90 8.65
C ASP A 65 16.37 0.87 9.87
N ARG A 66 16.88 0.38 11.01
CA ARG A 66 16.14 0.36 12.27
C ARG A 66 15.81 1.77 12.74
N ASN A 67 16.77 2.69 12.69
CA ASN A 67 16.57 4.08 13.11
C ASN A 67 15.61 4.81 12.16
N THR A 68 15.74 4.58 10.87
CA THR A 68 14.83 5.14 9.85
C THR A 68 13.39 4.66 10.09
N LEU A 69 13.20 3.36 10.37
CA LEU A 69 11.87 2.81 10.68
C LEU A 69 11.31 3.32 12.01
N LEU A 70 12.17 3.51 13.03
CA LEU A 70 11.75 4.10 14.30
C LEU A 70 11.28 5.55 14.13
N GLN A 71 11.96 6.34 13.33
CA GLN A 71 11.53 7.70 12.99
C GLN A 71 10.20 7.68 12.23
N ALA A 72 10.05 6.79 11.25
CA ALA A 72 8.79 6.59 10.53
C ALA A 72 7.65 6.23 11.50
N SER A 73 7.91 5.32 12.43
CA SER A 73 6.94 4.92 13.45
C SER A 73 6.46 6.11 14.30
N LYS A 74 7.37 6.95 14.76
CA LYS A 74 7.02 8.15 15.55
C LYS A 74 6.12 9.09 14.75
N ILE A 75 6.48 9.42 13.52
CA ILE A 75 5.71 10.31 12.63
C ILE A 75 4.32 9.73 12.33
N ILE A 76 4.25 8.43 12.01
CA ILE A 76 2.98 7.75 11.75
C ILE A 76 2.08 7.80 12.99
N VAL A 77 2.62 7.42 14.13
CA VAL A 77 1.85 7.36 15.37
C VAL A 77 1.34 8.74 15.75
N GLU A 78 2.18 9.78 15.73
CA GLU A 78 1.79 11.15 16.04
C GLU A 78 0.68 11.65 15.10
N LYS A 79 0.92 11.56 13.80
CA LYS A 79 0.00 12.06 12.77
C LYS A 79 -1.36 11.37 12.84
N TYR A 80 -1.38 10.05 12.95
CA TYR A 80 -2.62 9.29 12.94
C TYR A 80 -3.34 9.30 14.29
N THR A 81 -2.63 9.44 15.41
CA THR A 81 -3.27 9.71 16.71
C THR A 81 -4.03 11.02 16.64
N LYS A 82 -3.38 12.09 16.15
CA LYS A 82 -4.05 13.40 15.99
C LYS A 82 -5.23 13.35 15.00
N LYS A 83 -5.06 12.68 13.84
CA LYS A 83 -6.10 12.55 12.80
C LYS A 83 -7.33 11.79 13.30
N LEU A 84 -7.14 10.76 14.12
CA LEU A 84 -8.17 9.79 14.46
C LEU A 84 -8.72 9.91 15.89
N SER A 85 -8.15 10.75 16.76
CA SER A 85 -8.55 10.89 18.18
C SER A 85 -10.03 11.22 18.39
N ASN A 86 -10.65 11.89 17.43
CA ASN A 86 -12.07 12.30 17.50
C ASN A 86 -12.99 11.41 16.65
N SER A 87 -12.51 10.26 16.18
CA SER A 87 -13.32 9.39 15.33
C SER A 87 -14.40 8.68 16.13
N GLN A 88 -15.65 8.85 15.70
CA GLN A 88 -16.82 8.12 16.25
C GLN A 88 -16.98 6.73 15.60
N LYS A 89 -16.24 6.45 14.51
CA LYS A 89 -16.33 5.19 13.78
C LYS A 89 -15.24 4.22 14.24
N LYS A 90 -15.56 2.93 14.25
CA LYS A 90 -14.57 1.86 14.44
C LYS A 90 -13.56 1.86 13.29
N ILE A 91 -12.30 2.13 13.60
CA ILE A 91 -11.21 2.18 12.61
C ILE A 91 -10.72 0.77 12.30
N THR A 92 -10.50 0.47 11.02
CA THR A 92 -9.74 -0.71 10.57
C THR A 92 -8.42 -0.22 9.99
N LEU A 93 -7.31 -0.68 10.57
CA LEU A 93 -5.96 -0.26 10.18
C LEU A 93 -5.16 -1.43 9.63
N GLY A 94 -4.56 -1.25 8.48
CA GLY A 94 -3.50 -2.08 7.92
C GLY A 94 -2.20 -1.29 7.82
N ILE A 95 -1.06 -1.97 7.89
CA ILE A 95 0.26 -1.38 7.61
C ILE A 95 0.99 -2.31 6.66
N SER A 96 1.57 -1.76 5.60
CA SER A 96 2.35 -2.50 4.62
C SER A 96 3.70 -1.84 4.41
N PHE A 97 4.75 -2.65 4.47
CA PHE A 97 6.11 -2.22 4.20
C PHE A 97 6.62 -2.87 2.91
N TYR A 98 7.10 -2.06 1.98
CA TYR A 98 7.71 -2.46 0.72
C TYR A 98 9.17 -2.02 0.67
N GLY A 99 10.08 -2.96 0.48
CA GLY A 99 11.53 -2.73 0.48
C GLY A 99 12.30 -4.01 0.77
N ASN A 100 13.53 -3.88 1.27
CA ASN A 100 14.36 -5.03 1.68
C ASN A 100 13.68 -5.82 2.81
N LYS A 101 14.17 -7.04 3.07
CA LYS A 101 13.63 -7.93 4.12
C LYS A 101 13.47 -7.17 5.44
N THR A 102 12.22 -7.01 5.86
CA THR A 102 11.85 -6.42 7.16
C THR A 102 11.01 -7.44 7.92
N ASP A 103 11.32 -7.64 9.19
CA ASP A 103 10.53 -8.53 10.04
C ASP A 103 9.09 -7.98 10.16
N PRO A 104 8.07 -8.79 9.84
CA PRO A 104 6.65 -8.40 9.98
C PRO A 104 6.31 -7.88 11.37
N ARG A 105 6.98 -8.37 12.42
CA ARG A 105 6.79 -7.93 13.80
C ARG A 105 7.13 -6.45 13.98
N ASN A 106 8.15 -5.94 13.28
CA ASN A 106 8.53 -4.53 13.36
C ASN A 106 7.48 -3.62 12.72
N VAL A 107 6.88 -4.07 11.62
CA VAL A 107 5.76 -3.37 10.97
C VAL A 107 4.52 -3.41 11.86
N GLN A 108 4.21 -4.57 12.42
CA GLN A 108 3.07 -4.77 13.32
C GLN A 108 3.16 -3.89 14.60
N LYS A 109 4.37 -3.70 15.16
CA LYS A 109 4.61 -2.84 16.34
C LYS A 109 4.11 -1.41 16.13
N ILE A 110 4.26 -0.85 14.93
CA ILE A 110 3.77 0.50 14.61
C ILE A 110 2.25 0.57 14.83
N GLY A 111 1.53 -0.41 14.30
CA GLY A 111 0.08 -0.50 14.45
C GLY A 111 -0.37 -0.73 15.89
N ILE A 112 0.40 -1.52 16.67
CA ILE A 112 0.09 -1.78 18.09
C ILE A 112 0.25 -0.49 18.91
N ILE A 113 1.32 0.27 18.68
CA ILE A 113 1.56 1.56 19.38
C ILE A 113 0.41 2.53 19.07
N LEU A 114 0.05 2.67 17.78
CA LEU A 114 -1.05 3.52 17.36
C LEU A 114 -2.38 3.08 17.98
N LYS A 115 -2.66 1.77 17.98
CA LYS A 115 -3.86 1.20 18.60
C LYS A 115 -3.95 1.54 20.10
N ASN A 116 -2.83 1.41 20.81
CA ASN A 116 -2.78 1.70 22.26
C ASN A 116 -3.01 3.19 22.54
N ASN A 117 -2.45 4.08 21.72
CA ASN A 117 -2.66 5.52 21.84
C ASN A 117 -4.11 5.90 21.59
N LEU A 118 -4.71 5.39 20.52
CA LEU A 118 -6.12 5.67 20.17
C LEU A 118 -7.09 5.09 21.21
N LYS A 119 -6.77 3.94 21.80
CA LYS A 119 -7.57 3.37 22.90
C LYS A 119 -7.64 4.32 24.10
N LYS A 120 -6.54 5.03 24.43
CA LYS A 120 -6.53 6.04 25.50
C LYS A 120 -7.47 7.22 25.22
N SER A 121 -7.71 7.53 23.94
CA SER A 121 -8.66 8.55 23.48
C SER A 121 -10.07 7.99 23.22
N GLY A 122 -10.37 6.76 23.67
CA GLY A 122 -11.70 6.15 23.51
C GLY A 122 -12.00 5.60 22.09
N VAL A 123 -11.04 5.67 21.16
CA VAL A 123 -11.26 5.24 19.77
C VAL A 123 -11.02 3.74 19.61
N SER A 124 -12.03 3.04 19.06
CA SER A 124 -11.92 1.61 18.76
C SER A 124 -11.18 1.37 17.45
N LEU A 125 -10.04 0.65 17.52
CA LEU A 125 -9.23 0.29 16.37
C LEU A 125 -9.03 -1.23 16.25
N ARG A 126 -9.38 -1.77 15.09
CA ARG A 126 -9.04 -3.14 14.65
C ARG A 126 -7.77 -3.07 13.80
N LEU A 127 -6.67 -3.61 14.31
CA LEU A 127 -5.44 -3.78 13.55
C LEU A 127 -5.50 -5.11 12.78
N ILE A 128 -5.18 -5.06 11.47
CA ILE A 128 -5.05 -6.26 10.64
C ILE A 128 -3.65 -6.84 10.87
N PRO A 129 -3.55 -8.14 11.22
CA PRO A 129 -2.26 -8.77 11.51
C PRO A 129 -1.43 -8.94 10.22
N ASN A 130 -0.14 -8.71 10.34
CA ASN A 130 0.83 -8.92 9.28
C ASN A 130 1.43 -10.33 9.35
N LYS A 131 1.17 -11.16 8.31
CA LYS A 131 1.88 -12.45 8.12
C LYS A 131 3.24 -12.23 7.44
N THR A 132 3.34 -11.21 6.61
CA THR A 132 4.55 -10.74 5.92
C THR A 132 4.70 -9.24 6.15
N ALA A 133 5.80 -8.64 5.70
CA ALA A 133 6.02 -7.19 5.88
C ALA A 133 4.91 -6.32 5.25
N ALA A 134 4.29 -6.78 4.16
CA ALA A 134 3.16 -6.11 3.53
C ALA A 134 1.90 -6.98 3.57
N LEU A 135 0.73 -6.36 3.74
CA LEU A 135 -0.55 -7.04 3.57
C LEU A 135 -0.72 -7.46 2.10
N SER A 136 -1.25 -8.66 1.87
CA SER A 136 -1.58 -9.09 0.51
C SER A 136 -2.63 -8.18 -0.12
N THR A 137 -2.66 -8.10 -1.47
CA THR A 137 -3.69 -7.36 -2.21
C THR A 137 -5.09 -7.83 -1.83
N ALA A 138 -5.26 -9.16 -1.69
CA ALA A 138 -6.52 -9.76 -1.24
C ALA A 138 -6.94 -9.28 0.15
N THR A 139 -6.02 -9.24 1.11
CA THR A 139 -6.30 -8.74 2.46
C THR A 139 -6.73 -7.28 2.44
N SER A 140 -6.03 -6.42 1.68
CA SER A 140 -6.37 -5.01 1.57
C SER A 140 -7.71 -4.79 0.87
N HIS A 141 -7.96 -5.52 -0.23
CA HIS A 141 -9.22 -5.45 -0.97
C HIS A 141 -10.41 -5.91 -0.12
N ASN A 142 -10.33 -7.10 0.50
CA ASN A 142 -11.43 -7.68 1.29
C ASN A 142 -11.77 -6.85 2.54
N ASN A 143 -10.79 -6.17 3.14
CA ASN A 143 -11.01 -5.22 4.23
C ASN A 143 -11.38 -3.81 3.74
N LYS A 144 -11.48 -3.59 2.41
CA LYS A 144 -11.81 -2.31 1.77
C LYS A 144 -10.90 -1.18 2.21
N LEU A 145 -9.60 -1.47 2.43
CA LEU A 145 -8.62 -0.50 2.89
C LEU A 145 -8.41 0.59 1.83
N GLY A 146 -8.37 1.84 2.27
CA GLY A 146 -8.25 3.02 1.40
C GLY A 146 -9.56 3.45 0.72
N ARG A 147 -10.67 2.75 0.94
CA ARG A 147 -11.98 3.08 0.33
C ARG A 147 -12.89 3.93 1.24
N SER A 148 -12.49 4.20 2.48
CA SER A 148 -13.18 5.12 3.40
C SER A 148 -12.25 5.61 4.49
N GLU A 149 -12.62 6.71 5.14
CA GLU A 149 -11.85 7.33 6.24
C GLU A 149 -11.62 6.40 7.44
N ALA A 150 -12.53 5.45 7.65
CA ALA A 150 -12.42 4.48 8.74
C ALA A 150 -11.65 3.20 8.36
N LYS A 151 -11.24 3.05 7.09
CA LYS A 151 -10.54 1.86 6.57
C LYS A 151 -9.22 2.25 5.95
N ILE A 152 -8.20 2.33 6.77
CA ILE A 152 -6.91 2.92 6.47
C ILE A 152 -5.87 1.83 6.25
N GLU A 153 -5.06 1.96 5.20
CA GLU A 153 -3.80 1.25 5.08
C GLU A 153 -2.67 2.27 4.94
N ILE A 154 -1.69 2.16 5.83
CA ILE A 154 -0.46 2.95 5.74
C ILE A 154 0.55 2.14 4.93
N ILE A 155 0.99 2.70 3.82
CA ILE A 155 2.00 2.15 2.94
C ILE A 155 3.33 2.82 3.28
N ILE A 156 4.35 2.02 3.56
CA ILE A 156 5.73 2.47 3.76
C ILE A 156 6.55 1.82 2.65
N ALA A 157 7.15 2.61 1.78
CA ALA A 157 8.01 2.11 0.73
C ALA A 157 9.43 2.65 0.88
N LYS A 158 10.41 1.76 0.79
CA LYS A 158 11.84 2.09 0.86
C LYS A 158 12.37 2.26 -0.56
N ASN A 159 13.06 3.38 -0.82
CA ASN A 159 13.74 3.59 -2.08
C ASN A 159 15.14 2.94 -2.09
N VAL A 160 15.81 3.00 -3.22
CA VAL A 160 17.17 2.44 -3.39
C VAL A 160 18.23 3.12 -2.50
N TYR A 161 17.99 4.35 -2.05
CA TYR A 161 18.89 5.10 -1.18
C TYR A 161 18.61 4.88 0.31
N GLY A 162 17.60 4.09 0.64
CA GLY A 162 17.22 3.83 2.03
C GLY A 162 16.18 4.80 2.61
N ASP A 163 15.76 5.84 1.87
CA ASP A 163 14.71 6.74 2.31
C ASP A 163 13.36 6.02 2.35
N LEU A 164 12.50 6.42 3.27
CA LEU A 164 11.13 5.89 3.37
C LEU A 164 10.13 6.90 2.85
N ILE A 165 9.23 6.42 2.00
CA ILE A 165 8.04 7.16 1.54
C ILE A 165 6.84 6.59 2.26
N ILE A 166 6.13 7.44 3.00
CA ILE A 166 4.92 7.08 3.73
C ILE A 166 3.73 7.60 2.96
N ALA A 167 2.77 6.73 2.71
CA ALA A 167 1.53 7.06 2.01
C ALA A 167 0.31 6.45 2.70
N GLU A 168 -0.84 7.06 2.51
CA GLU A 168 -2.14 6.50 2.86
C GLU A 168 -2.78 5.90 1.62
N SER A 169 -3.15 4.62 1.70
CA SER A 169 -3.75 3.89 0.58
C SER A 169 -5.04 4.56 0.10
N ARG A 170 -5.20 4.59 -1.22
CA ARG A 170 -6.45 4.96 -1.92
C ARG A 170 -7.18 3.74 -2.45
N GLY A 171 -6.61 2.55 -2.28
CA GLY A 171 -7.21 1.28 -2.63
C GLY A 171 -6.20 0.22 -3.06
N ALA A 172 -6.71 -0.97 -3.21
CA ALA A 172 -6.03 -2.13 -3.77
C ALA A 172 -6.82 -2.67 -4.96
N GLN A 173 -6.15 -3.33 -5.88
CA GLN A 173 -6.73 -3.95 -7.05
C GLN A 173 -7.93 -4.83 -6.70
N ASN A 174 -8.99 -4.78 -7.51
CA ASN A 174 -10.19 -5.60 -7.33
C ASN A 174 -9.94 -7.04 -7.80
N ILE A 175 -9.47 -7.87 -6.88
CA ILE A 175 -9.18 -9.29 -7.16
C ILE A 175 -10.42 -10.09 -7.56
N ASN A 176 -11.62 -9.70 -7.11
CA ASN A 176 -12.86 -10.39 -7.45
C ASN A 176 -13.20 -10.22 -8.93
N SER A 177 -12.97 -9.04 -9.52
CA SER A 177 -13.20 -8.80 -10.94
C SER A 177 -12.27 -9.65 -11.82
N TYR A 178 -11.02 -9.89 -11.39
CA TYR A 178 -10.12 -10.80 -12.08
C TYR A 178 -10.59 -12.26 -12.01
N THR A 179 -11.04 -12.69 -10.84
CA THR A 179 -11.60 -14.02 -10.65
C THR A 179 -12.85 -14.24 -11.53
N GLN A 180 -13.73 -13.24 -11.63
CA GLN A 180 -14.90 -13.30 -12.50
C GLN A 180 -14.51 -13.38 -13.97
N ARG A 181 -13.57 -12.56 -14.43
CA ARG A 181 -13.05 -12.60 -15.81
C ARG A 181 -12.40 -13.95 -16.13
N ASP A 182 -11.68 -14.53 -15.18
CA ASP A 182 -11.05 -15.84 -15.38
C ASP A 182 -12.09 -16.97 -15.44
N ARG A 183 -13.08 -16.96 -14.56
CA ARG A 183 -14.16 -17.96 -14.54
C ARG A 183 -15.14 -17.81 -15.70
N GLY A 184 -15.39 -16.61 -16.18
CA GLY A 184 -16.35 -16.30 -17.24
C GLY A 184 -15.81 -16.53 -18.67
N ARG A 185 -14.60 -17.02 -18.84
CA ARG A 185 -14.03 -17.32 -20.17
C ARG A 185 -14.81 -18.43 -20.85
N PRO A 186 -15.20 -18.25 -22.14
CA PRO A 186 -16.01 -19.24 -22.87
C PRO A 186 -15.31 -20.58 -23.03
N LYS A 187 -13.98 -20.58 -23.14
CA LYS A 187 -13.14 -21.77 -23.25
C LYS A 187 -12.00 -21.69 -22.25
N ARG A 188 -11.85 -22.73 -21.43
CA ARG A 188 -10.73 -22.93 -20.55
C ARG A 188 -9.85 -24.00 -21.16
N ASP A 189 -8.74 -23.61 -21.71
CA ASP A 189 -7.73 -24.55 -22.17
C ASP A 189 -6.49 -24.42 -21.30
N ALA A 190 -6.41 -25.28 -20.29
CA ALA A 190 -5.25 -25.38 -19.42
C ALA A 190 -4.00 -25.93 -20.14
N PHE A 191 -4.18 -26.54 -21.31
CA PHE A 191 -3.12 -27.21 -22.07
C PHE A 191 -2.33 -26.24 -22.95
N VAL A 192 -2.97 -25.20 -23.49
CA VAL A 192 -2.37 -24.23 -24.43
C VAL A 192 -1.81 -22.99 -23.73
N GLY A 193 -1.96 -22.86 -22.41
CA GLY A 193 -1.52 -21.69 -21.66
C GLY A 193 -2.38 -20.46 -21.95
N MET A 194 -3.32 -20.17 -21.05
CA MET A 194 -4.15 -18.97 -21.17
C MET A 194 -3.42 -17.75 -20.62
N LEU A 195 -3.57 -16.62 -21.31
CA LEU A 195 -3.12 -15.32 -20.79
C LEU A 195 -3.81 -15.03 -19.47
N PRO A 196 -3.09 -14.51 -18.46
CA PRO A 196 -3.69 -14.07 -17.20
C PRO A 196 -4.76 -13.01 -17.46
N PRO A 197 -5.83 -12.95 -16.62
CA PRO A 197 -6.92 -11.97 -16.78
C PRO A 197 -6.50 -10.52 -16.56
N LYS A 198 -5.24 -10.28 -16.21
CA LYS A 198 -4.65 -8.96 -16.01
C LYS A 198 -3.97 -8.39 -17.27
N LEU A 199 -3.83 -9.17 -18.30
CA LEU A 199 -3.24 -8.74 -19.57
C LEU A 199 -4.32 -8.40 -20.57
#